data_9d16904910fd89abf342d88f0d5867d9
#
_entry.id   9d16904910fd89abf342d88f0d5867d9
#
_cell.length_a   1.000
_cell.length_b   1.000
_cell.length_c   1.000
_cell.angle_alpha   90.00
_cell.angle_beta   90.00
_cell.angle_gamma   90.00
#
_symmetry.space_group_name_H-M   'P 1'
#
loop_
_entity.id
_entity.type
_entity.pdbx_description
1 polymer ?
#
loop_
_entity_poly.entity_id
_entity_poly.type
_entity_poly.pdbx_seq_one_letter_code
_entity_poly.pdbx_strand_id
1 'polypeptide(L)'
;MTKKEKILFSFISNIIDDEKPDSIKILTSKDISKLIKRIEKTSTKNLSISPKINNDNNQNFDLYIVLDDIKVIESDIGIIKNLLSQKIVVFSDFKEDKKIDEIMLKLGLQTELRDKTNKLKCFSYNLKTYNNKRS
;
A
#
# COMPACT_ATOMS: atom_id res chain seq x y z
N MET A 1 1.70 -18.95 7.07
CA MET A 1 1.64 -17.79 6.17
C MET A 1 1.62 -18.25 4.74
N THR A 2 0.70 -17.77 3.95
CA THR A 2 0.60 -18.17 2.55
C THR A 2 1.72 -17.55 1.74
N LYS A 3 1.95 -18.07 0.56
CA LYS A 3 2.96 -17.52 -0.33
C LYS A 3 2.61 -16.09 -0.73
N LYS A 4 1.32 -15.83 -0.95
CA LYS A 4 0.84 -14.49 -1.27
C LYS A 4 1.19 -13.51 -0.15
N GLU A 5 0.98 -13.91 1.09
CA GLU A 5 1.30 -13.06 2.22
C GLU A 5 2.79 -12.81 2.36
N LYS A 6 3.61 -13.81 2.07
CA LYS A 6 5.05 -13.63 2.11
C LYS A 6 5.50 -12.58 1.09
N ILE A 7 4.94 -12.66 -0.11
CA ILE A 7 5.26 -11.69 -1.16
C ILE A 7 4.80 -10.30 -0.74
N LEU A 8 3.57 -10.21 -0.26
CA LEU A 8 2.99 -8.96 0.18
C LEU A 8 3.83 -8.31 1.28
N PHE A 9 4.16 -9.06 2.32
CA PHE A 9 4.91 -8.53 3.45
C PHE A 9 6.33 -8.17 3.08
N SER A 10 6.96 -8.96 2.21
CA SER A 10 8.31 -8.65 1.73
C SER A 10 8.32 -7.37 0.90
N PHE A 11 7.32 -7.22 0.05
CA PHE A 11 7.21 -6.02 -0.78
C PHE A 11 7.04 -4.78 0.09
N ILE A 12 6.18 -4.86 1.09
CA ILE A 12 5.95 -3.76 2.02
C ILE A 12 7.23 -3.45 2.81
N SER A 13 7.93 -4.48 3.28
CA SER A 13 9.18 -4.28 4.01
C SER A 13 10.21 -3.56 3.16
N ASN A 14 10.30 -3.91 1.89
CA ASN A 14 11.23 -3.25 0.97
C ASN A 14 10.87 -1.79 0.77
N ILE A 15 9.58 -1.48 0.65
CA ILE A 15 9.13 -0.10 0.52
C ILE A 15 9.53 0.70 1.76
N ILE A 16 9.32 0.14 2.94
CA ILE A 16 9.65 0.82 4.18
C ILE A 16 11.14 1.06 4.28
N ASP A 17 11.94 0.09 3.87
CA ASP A 17 13.39 0.24 3.88
C ASP A 17 13.85 1.33 2.91
N ASP A 18 13.19 1.45 1.78
CA ASP A 18 13.55 2.46 0.78
C ASP A 18 13.05 3.86 1.16
N GLU A 19 11.82 3.95 1.64
CA GLU A 19 11.20 5.23 1.92
C GLU A 19 11.51 5.78 3.30
N LYS A 20 11.78 4.89 4.24
CA LYS A 20 12.06 5.24 5.64
C LYS A 20 11.03 6.21 6.21
N PRO A 21 9.75 5.85 6.13
CA PRO A 21 8.71 6.75 6.61
C PRO A 21 8.70 6.83 8.13
N ASP A 22 8.42 8.02 8.68
CA ASP A 22 8.25 8.17 10.12
C ASP A 22 6.85 7.73 10.53
N SER A 23 5.89 7.84 9.65
CA SER A 23 4.50 7.45 9.96
C SER A 23 3.92 6.61 8.83
N ILE A 24 3.21 5.57 9.19
CA ILE A 24 2.61 4.65 8.24
C ILE A 24 1.17 4.37 8.64
N LYS A 25 0.28 4.41 7.66
CA LYS A 25 -1.10 3.98 7.86
C LYS A 25 -1.34 2.76 6.99
N ILE A 26 -1.87 1.70 7.58
CA ILE A 26 -2.21 0.49 6.83
C ILE A 26 -3.70 0.24 6.93
N LEU A 27 -4.33 0.07 5.78
CA LEU A 27 -5.75 -0.22 5.72
C LEU A 27 -5.92 -1.70 5.49
N THR A 28 -6.44 -2.40 6.47
CA THR A 28 -6.67 -3.84 6.37
C THR A 28 -7.56 -4.33 7.50
N SER A 29 -8.28 -5.42 7.25
CA SER A 29 -9.02 -6.13 8.28
C SER A 29 -8.33 -7.44 8.63
N LYS A 30 -7.20 -7.74 7.98
CA LYS A 30 -6.50 -8.99 8.24
C LYS A 30 -5.61 -8.90 9.46
N ASP A 31 -5.23 -10.06 9.97
CA ASP A 31 -4.22 -10.13 11.02
C ASP A 31 -2.86 -9.97 10.36
N ILE A 32 -2.19 -8.88 10.62
CA ILE A 32 -0.86 -8.62 10.08
C ILE A 32 0.18 -8.52 11.17
N SER A 33 0.00 -9.28 12.24
CA SER A 33 0.92 -9.25 13.38
C SER A 33 2.38 -9.44 12.98
N LYS A 34 2.64 -10.32 12.03
CA LYS A 34 4.01 -10.56 11.60
C LYS A 34 4.61 -9.36 10.88
N LEU A 35 3.80 -8.68 10.10
CA LEU A 35 4.24 -7.46 9.43
C LEU A 35 4.47 -6.35 10.45
N ILE A 36 3.60 -6.23 11.43
CA ILE A 36 3.75 -5.22 12.47
C ILE A 36 5.07 -5.41 13.20
N LYS A 37 5.43 -6.65 13.52
CA LYS A 37 6.69 -6.92 14.19
C LYS A 37 7.90 -6.50 13.35
N ARG A 38 7.81 -6.67 12.04
CA ARG A 38 8.89 -6.22 11.16
C ARG A 38 8.98 -4.70 11.15
N ILE A 39 7.84 -4.02 11.12
CA ILE A 39 7.82 -2.57 11.09
C ILE A 39 8.36 -2.00 12.39
N GLU A 40 8.07 -2.63 13.51
CA GLU A 40 8.55 -2.18 14.81
C GLU A 40 10.07 -2.20 14.91
N LYS A 41 10.72 -2.98 14.07
CA LYS A 41 12.17 -3.02 14.07
C LYS A 41 12.79 -1.93 13.20
N THR A 42 11.97 -1.15 12.52
CA THR A 42 12.46 -0.07 11.66
C THR A 42 12.42 1.25 12.43
N SER A 43 12.80 2.31 11.77
CA SER A 43 12.78 3.62 12.41
C SER A 43 11.40 4.28 12.38
N THR A 44 10.40 3.60 11.91
CA THR A 44 9.04 4.16 11.87
C THR A 44 8.55 4.43 13.29
N LYS A 45 8.10 5.65 13.52
CA LYS A 45 7.68 6.07 14.86
C LYS A 45 6.20 5.91 15.11
N ASN A 46 5.39 6.07 14.08
CA ASN A 46 3.94 5.98 14.22
C ASN A 46 3.37 5.00 13.22
N LEU A 47 2.63 4.03 13.72
CA LEU A 47 1.96 3.06 12.87
C LEU A 47 0.49 3.01 13.26
N SER A 48 -0.39 3.17 12.30
CA SER A 48 -1.82 3.12 12.52
C SER A 48 -2.45 2.10 11.57
N ILE A 49 -3.36 1.30 12.07
CA ILE A 49 -4.02 0.27 11.27
C ILE A 49 -5.51 0.40 11.47
N SER A 50 -6.26 0.42 10.39
CA SER A 50 -7.71 0.43 10.49
C SER A 50 -8.33 -0.28 9.30
N PRO A 51 -9.59 -0.74 9.43
CA PRO A 51 -10.24 -1.47 8.35
C PRO A 51 -10.87 -0.58 7.29
N LYS A 52 -10.90 0.71 7.50
CA LYS A 52 -11.47 1.62 6.52
C LYS A 52 -10.86 3.01 6.66
N ILE A 53 -11.06 3.82 5.63
CA ILE A 53 -10.53 5.17 5.63
C ILE A 53 -11.22 6.00 6.69
N ASN A 54 -10.41 6.65 7.49
CA ASN A 54 -10.92 7.53 8.51
C ASN A 54 -10.29 8.90 8.28
N ASN A 55 -11.06 9.83 7.76
CA ASN A 55 -10.56 11.17 7.50
C ASN A 55 -10.99 12.18 8.56
N ASP A 56 -11.52 11.71 9.69
CA ASP A 56 -11.96 12.59 10.74
C ASP A 56 -10.82 13.25 11.48
N ASN A 57 -9.64 12.66 11.44
CA ASN A 57 -8.54 13.18 12.21
C ASN A 57 -7.67 14.15 11.48
N ASN A 58 -7.83 14.36 10.23
CA ASN A 58 -6.98 15.22 9.40
C ASN A 58 -5.49 14.91 9.57
N GLN A 59 -5.17 13.69 9.95
CA GLN A 59 -3.80 13.32 10.19
C GLN A 59 -3.17 12.83 8.90
N ASN A 60 -2.02 13.38 8.55
CA ASN A 60 -1.28 12.93 7.38
C ASN A 60 -0.26 11.88 7.77
N PHE A 61 -0.03 10.95 6.88
CA PHE A 61 0.98 9.92 7.08
C PHE A 61 2.01 10.03 5.97
N ASP A 62 3.24 9.67 6.26
CA ASP A 62 4.29 9.66 5.24
C ASP A 62 4.02 8.59 4.20
N LEU A 63 3.45 7.48 4.61
CA LEU A 63 3.16 6.38 3.71
C LEU A 63 1.81 5.78 4.07
N TYR A 64 0.98 5.57 3.06
CA TYR A 64 -0.34 4.98 3.23
C TYR A 64 -0.40 3.69 2.42
N ILE A 65 -0.73 2.60 3.05
CA ILE A 65 -0.75 1.29 2.41
C ILE A 65 -2.16 0.70 2.50
N VAL A 66 -2.71 0.29 1.38
CA VAL A 66 -4.01 -0.37 1.34
C VAL A 66 -3.78 -1.82 0.94
N LEU A 67 -4.20 -2.75 1.77
CA LEU A 67 -4.00 -4.17 1.47
C LEU A 67 -5.13 -4.72 0.61
N ASP A 68 -4.89 -5.89 0.06
CA ASP A 68 -5.76 -6.48 -0.95
C ASP A 68 -7.11 -6.94 -0.43
N ASP A 69 -7.31 -6.96 0.88
CA ASP A 69 -8.60 -7.33 1.47
C ASP A 69 -9.57 -6.15 1.52
N ILE A 70 -9.10 -4.95 1.25
CA ILE A 70 -9.94 -3.75 1.31
C ILE A 70 -10.37 -3.36 -0.08
N LYS A 71 -11.66 -3.17 -0.28
CA LYS A 71 -12.14 -2.66 -1.55
C LYS A 71 -12.16 -1.15 -1.48
N VAL A 72 -11.44 -0.52 -2.36
CA VAL A 72 -11.42 0.94 -2.44
C VAL A 72 -11.98 1.36 -3.78
N ILE A 73 -12.65 2.48 -3.81
CA ILE A 73 -13.17 3.06 -5.03
C ILE A 73 -12.35 4.28 -5.39
N GLU A 74 -12.61 4.83 -6.55
CA GLU A 74 -11.83 5.95 -7.07
C GLU A 74 -11.79 7.13 -6.10
N SER A 75 -12.92 7.46 -5.49
CA SER A 75 -12.96 8.59 -4.56
C SER A 75 -12.13 8.34 -3.32
N ASP A 76 -12.05 7.09 -2.86
CA ASP A 76 -11.23 6.74 -1.69
C ASP A 76 -9.76 7.01 -1.98
N ILE A 77 -9.29 6.58 -3.14
CA ILE A 77 -7.88 6.78 -3.52
C ILE A 77 -7.60 8.27 -3.66
N GLY A 78 -8.55 9.02 -4.22
CA GLY A 78 -8.40 10.46 -4.33
C GLY A 78 -8.27 11.15 -2.97
N ILE A 79 -9.05 10.70 -1.99
CA ILE A 79 -8.97 11.24 -0.65
C ILE A 79 -7.60 10.96 -0.04
N ILE A 80 -7.13 9.73 -0.14
CA ILE A 80 -5.84 9.35 0.41
C ILE A 80 -4.74 10.19 -0.24
N LYS A 81 -4.77 10.27 -1.57
CA LYS A 81 -3.74 10.95 -2.32
C LYS A 81 -3.70 12.45 -2.02
N ASN A 82 -4.86 13.06 -1.89
CA ASN A 82 -4.93 14.51 -1.76
C ASN A 82 -4.90 15.03 -0.32
N LEU A 83 -5.41 14.22 0.61
CA LEU A 83 -5.60 14.70 1.97
C LEU A 83 -4.82 13.94 3.04
N LEU A 84 -4.60 12.67 2.84
CA LEU A 84 -4.08 11.82 3.91
C LEU A 84 -2.62 11.42 3.76
N SER A 85 -2.11 11.41 2.55
CA SER A 85 -0.71 11.05 2.34
C SER A 85 -0.30 11.39 0.93
N GLN A 86 0.96 11.71 0.74
CA GLN A 86 1.47 11.94 -0.60
C GLN A 86 2.04 10.65 -1.19
N LYS A 87 2.27 9.64 -0.39
CA LYS A 87 2.83 8.37 -0.87
C LYS A 87 1.86 7.26 -0.59
N ILE A 88 1.40 6.60 -1.64
CA ILE A 88 0.38 5.58 -1.53
C ILE A 88 0.82 4.30 -2.19
N VAL A 89 0.51 3.18 -1.55
CA VAL A 89 0.68 1.86 -2.15
C VAL A 89 -0.64 1.14 -2.01
N VAL A 90 -1.19 0.66 -3.11
CA VAL A 90 -2.46 -0.05 -3.11
C VAL A 90 -2.24 -1.46 -3.64
N PHE A 91 -2.58 -2.45 -2.84
CA PHE A 91 -2.55 -3.83 -3.29
C PHE A 91 -3.96 -4.25 -3.67
N SER A 92 -4.06 -5.06 -4.68
CA SER A 92 -5.35 -5.54 -5.18
C SER A 92 -5.26 -7.00 -5.56
N ASP A 93 -6.37 -7.70 -5.47
CA ASP A 93 -6.46 -9.05 -5.95
C ASP A 93 -6.36 -9.01 -7.47
N PHE A 94 -5.76 -10.04 -8.05
CA PHE A 94 -5.57 -10.04 -9.48
C PHE A 94 -6.83 -10.43 -10.24
N LYS A 95 -8.01 -10.38 -9.69
CA LYS A 95 -9.11 -10.75 -10.36
C LYS A 95 -9.39 -9.85 -11.35
N GLU A 96 -9.10 -9.81 -12.27
CA GLU A 96 -9.37 -9.19 -13.22
C GLU A 96 -10.03 -8.25 -13.52
N ASP A 97 -10.16 -7.53 -13.08
CA ASP A 97 -10.93 -6.40 -13.32
C ASP A 97 -10.04 -5.38 -13.94
N LYS A 98 -10.17 -5.20 -15.20
CA LYS A 98 -9.43 -4.16 -15.89
C LYS A 98 -9.82 -2.78 -15.40
N LYS A 99 -10.96 -2.66 -14.74
CA LYS A 99 -11.36 -1.37 -14.22
C LYS A 99 -10.44 -0.85 -13.16
N ILE A 100 -9.89 -1.73 -12.33
CA ILE A 100 -9.00 -1.25 -11.28
C ILE A 100 -7.73 -0.67 -11.89
N ASP A 101 -7.24 -1.29 -12.97
CA ASP A 101 -6.06 -0.79 -13.66
C ASP A 101 -6.33 0.60 -14.24
N GLU A 102 -7.48 0.79 -14.84
CA GLU A 102 -7.86 2.06 -15.42
C GLU A 102 -8.01 3.15 -14.37
N ILE A 103 -8.63 2.82 -13.25
CA ILE A 103 -8.81 3.76 -12.16
C ILE A 103 -7.46 4.20 -11.60
N MET A 104 -6.56 3.26 -11.40
CA MET A 104 -5.25 3.59 -10.84
C MET A 104 -4.45 4.45 -11.80
N LEU A 105 -4.46 4.13 -13.09
CA LEU A 105 -3.77 4.95 -14.07
C LEU A 105 -4.37 6.36 -14.15
N LYS A 106 -5.69 6.44 -14.10
CA LYS A 106 -6.37 7.73 -14.16
C LYS A 106 -5.98 8.62 -13.00
N LEU A 107 -5.74 8.01 -11.83
CA LEU A 107 -5.34 8.75 -10.65
C LEU A 107 -3.84 9.00 -10.56
N GLY A 108 -3.10 8.55 -11.55
CA GLY A 108 -1.66 8.79 -11.60
C GLY A 108 -0.80 7.76 -10.89
N LEU A 109 -1.39 6.64 -10.48
CA LEU A 109 -0.61 5.57 -9.88
C LEU A 109 0.01 4.71 -10.98
N GLN A 110 1.18 4.16 -10.69
CA GLN A 110 1.83 3.28 -11.65
C GLN A 110 1.83 1.85 -11.09
N THR A 111 1.89 0.89 -11.98
CA THR A 111 1.90 -0.52 -11.60
C THR A 111 3.29 -0.90 -11.12
N GLU A 112 3.38 -1.43 -9.92
CA GLU A 112 4.65 -1.88 -9.37
C GLU A 112 4.79 -3.39 -9.39
N LEU A 113 3.68 -4.12 -9.35
CA LEU A 113 3.71 -5.57 -9.32
C LEU A 113 2.48 -6.15 -10.00
N ARG A 114 2.69 -7.16 -10.80
CA ARG A 114 1.59 -7.93 -11.38
C ARG A 114 1.98 -9.40 -11.26
N ASP A 115 1.46 -10.06 -10.26
CA ASP A 115 1.77 -11.46 -10.01
C ASP A 115 0.51 -12.29 -10.22
N LYS A 116 0.38 -12.83 -11.40
CA LYS A 116 -0.80 -13.59 -11.76
C LYS A 116 -0.89 -14.90 -10.99
N THR A 117 0.25 -15.52 -10.75
CA THR A 117 0.30 -16.80 -10.05
C THR A 117 -0.19 -16.67 -8.62
N ASN A 118 0.23 -15.61 -7.94
CA ASN A 118 -0.19 -15.38 -6.55
C ASN A 118 -1.35 -14.41 -6.43
N LYS A 119 -1.92 -14.03 -7.57
CA LYS A 119 -3.11 -13.19 -7.64
C LYS A 119 -2.96 -11.88 -6.89
N LEU A 120 -1.89 -11.16 -7.18
CA LEU A 120 -1.61 -9.92 -6.50
C LEU A 120 -1.16 -8.85 -7.48
N LYS A 121 -1.74 -7.67 -7.36
CA LYS A 121 -1.31 -6.48 -8.08
C LYS A 121 -0.94 -5.42 -7.08
N CYS A 122 -0.02 -4.56 -7.45
CA CYS A 122 0.36 -3.43 -6.61
C CYS A 122 0.51 -2.18 -7.45
N PHE A 123 -0.04 -1.10 -6.96
CA PHE A 123 0.06 0.22 -7.60
C PHE A 123 0.61 1.20 -6.60
N SER A 124 1.36 2.18 -7.08
CA SER A 124 1.93 3.15 -6.16
C SER A 124 1.91 4.56 -6.73
N TYR A 125 1.97 5.53 -5.84
CA TYR A 125 2.06 6.93 -6.18
C TYR A 125 3.13 7.60 -5.35
N ASN A 126 4.04 8.27 -6.04
CA ASN A 126 5.06 9.11 -5.39
C ASN A 126 6.07 8.38 -4.52
N LEU A 127 6.28 7.10 -4.72
CA LEU A 127 7.35 6.39 -4.04
C LEU A 127 8.68 6.65 -4.73
N LYS A 128 9.75 6.54 -3.96
CA LYS A 128 11.07 6.49 -4.56
C LYS A 128 11.08 5.23 -5.37
N THR A 129 11.60 5.31 -6.57
CA THR A 129 11.34 4.22 -7.35
C THR A 129 12.23 3.14 -7.14
N TYR A 130 11.69 2.01 -6.93
CA TYR A 130 12.45 0.98 -7.03
C TYR A 130 12.68 0.61 -8.41
N ASN A 131 12.07 1.11 -9.41
CA ASN A 131 12.33 0.84 -10.79
C ASN A 131 13.74 1.13 -11.19
N ASN A 132 14.31 2.09 -10.55
CA ASN A 132 15.68 2.44 -10.86
C ASN A 132 16.66 1.37 -10.45
N LYS A 133 16.25 0.51 -9.58
CA LYS A 133 17.15 -0.50 -9.10
C LYS A 133 17.35 -1.63 -10.04
N ARG A 134 16.55 -1.68 -11.06
CA ARG A 134 16.63 -2.73 -11.93
C ARG A 134 17.31 -2.46 -13.10
N SER A 135 17.72 -1.37 -13.31
CA SER A 135 18.40 -1.03 -14.54
C SER A 135 19.73 -1.68 -14.68
#